data_057a3ac69e9bbbfa5fb22583f1e63c32
#
_entry.id   057a3ac69e9bbbfa5fb22583f1e63c32
#
_cell.length_a   1.000
_cell.length_b   1.000
_cell.length_c   1.000
_cell.angle_alpha   90.00
_cell.angle_beta   90.00
_cell.angle_gamma   90.00
#
_symmetry.space_group_name_H-M   'P 1'
#
loop_
_entity.id
_entity.type
_entity.pdbx_description
1 polymer ?
#
loop_
_entity_poly.entity_id
_entity_poly.type
_entity_poly.pdbx_seq_one_letter_code
_entity_poly.pdbx_strand_id
1 'polypeptide(L)'
;MHDIWNPWHGCTRVSEGCDNCYMYYMDGQRGIDPSVISKSKSGFTYPLQRRRDGSYKVRAGELIRICMTSDFLLPEADPWRPEVWDIIRQRPDVKFFILTKRPERFSECLPSDWGDGWHNVMLNVTCENQRRANERIPLLLATPAAHRGIMCAPFIGSVSVEKAAPGSLGKPDGIEQVIAGGENYAGARPCHYEWVRQLHAECVAADATLAFIETGSTFVKDGRTYHLRGKNLQSEQAWKSGLQHRGRQIEWDLRDPLGLEIPSSELWDPPYYEWCETCGSKFICNGCVRCGLCGRC
;
A
#
# COMPACT_ATOMS: atom_id res chain seq x y z
N MET A 1 -3.81 -11.82 9.22
CA MET A 1 -3.68 -10.47 8.66
C MET A 1 -4.72 -10.37 7.56
N HIS A 2 -5.80 -9.63 7.79
CA HIS A 2 -6.99 -9.60 6.92
C HIS A 2 -7.11 -8.23 6.23
N ASP A 3 -6.00 -7.70 5.77
CA ASP A 3 -5.89 -6.35 5.23
C ASP A 3 -5.87 -6.28 3.69
N ILE A 4 -6.23 -7.37 3.01
CA ILE A 4 -6.24 -7.47 1.55
C ILE A 4 -7.60 -7.92 1.04
N TRP A 5 -8.12 -7.17 0.07
CA TRP A 5 -9.30 -7.51 -0.69
C TRP A 5 -9.00 -7.56 -2.18
N ASN A 6 -9.14 -8.75 -2.76
CA ASN A 6 -8.98 -8.96 -4.20
C ASN A 6 -10.35 -9.33 -4.81
N PRO A 7 -11.15 -8.35 -5.28
CA PRO A 7 -12.43 -8.62 -5.92
C PRO A 7 -12.26 -9.33 -7.27
N TRP A 8 -11.08 -9.21 -7.89
CA TRP A 8 -10.65 -10.00 -9.05
C TRP A 8 -9.18 -10.37 -8.93
N HIS A 9 -8.76 -11.29 -9.76
CA HIS A 9 -7.40 -11.80 -9.85
C HIS A 9 -6.92 -11.79 -11.30
N GLY A 10 -5.60 -11.72 -11.50
CA GLY A 10 -4.95 -11.61 -12.80
C GLY A 10 -4.73 -10.15 -13.20
N CYS A 11 -3.75 -9.92 -14.06
CA CYS A 11 -3.38 -8.57 -14.47
C CYS A 11 -2.68 -8.58 -15.83
N THR A 12 -2.71 -7.47 -16.56
CA THR A 12 -1.89 -7.19 -17.72
C THR A 12 -0.74 -6.27 -17.36
N ARG A 13 0.44 -6.48 -17.98
CA ARG A 13 1.64 -5.69 -17.68
C ARG A 13 1.52 -4.29 -18.29
N VAL A 14 2.02 -3.27 -17.59
CA VAL A 14 1.98 -1.86 -17.99
C VAL A 14 3.35 -1.23 -18.11
N SER A 15 4.25 -1.58 -17.20
CA SER A 15 5.55 -0.95 -17.07
C SER A 15 6.62 -1.95 -16.68
N GLU A 16 7.87 -1.52 -16.74
CA GLU A 16 9.02 -2.30 -16.30
C GLU A 16 8.91 -2.79 -14.84
N GLY A 17 8.12 -2.12 -14.01
CA GLY A 17 7.80 -2.60 -12.65
C GLY A 17 6.94 -3.86 -12.63
N CYS A 18 6.42 -4.30 -13.78
CA CYS A 18 5.65 -5.54 -13.90
C CYS A 18 6.50 -6.75 -14.32
N ASP A 19 7.79 -6.55 -14.70
CA ASP A 19 8.62 -7.63 -15.25
C ASP A 19 8.82 -8.78 -14.26
N ASN A 20 9.12 -8.43 -12.98
CA ASN A 20 9.33 -9.39 -11.90
C ASN A 20 8.17 -9.34 -10.88
N CYS A 21 6.94 -9.14 -11.36
CA CYS A 21 5.77 -9.05 -10.49
C CYS A 21 5.58 -10.34 -9.69
N TYR A 22 5.46 -10.19 -8.37
CA TYR A 22 5.29 -11.32 -7.45
C TYR A 22 4.03 -12.16 -7.74
N MET A 23 2.96 -11.55 -8.23
CA MET A 23 1.73 -12.24 -8.60
C MET A 23 2.00 -13.19 -9.76
N TYR A 24 2.67 -12.73 -10.81
CA TYR A 24 3.07 -13.56 -11.93
C TYR A 24 3.99 -14.72 -11.52
N TYR A 25 4.93 -14.47 -10.61
CA TYR A 25 5.78 -15.49 -10.04
C TYR A 25 4.98 -16.54 -9.26
N MET A 26 4.09 -16.12 -8.37
CA MET A 26 3.30 -17.03 -7.52
C MET A 26 2.32 -17.86 -8.34
N ASP A 27 1.70 -17.28 -9.35
CA ASP A 27 0.76 -17.96 -10.24
C ASP A 27 1.51 -18.99 -11.13
N GLY A 28 2.69 -18.61 -11.65
CA GLY A 28 3.54 -19.54 -12.38
C GLY A 28 3.94 -20.77 -11.58
N GLN A 29 4.21 -20.59 -10.24
CA GLN A 29 4.50 -21.73 -9.35
C GLN A 29 3.29 -22.66 -9.15
N ARG A 30 2.08 -22.18 -9.41
CA ARG A 30 0.82 -22.93 -9.25
C ARG A 30 0.25 -23.42 -10.58
N GLY A 31 0.92 -23.15 -11.70
CA GLY A 31 0.42 -23.46 -13.04
C GLY A 31 -0.80 -22.63 -13.45
N ILE A 32 -0.98 -21.46 -12.85
CA ILE A 32 -2.07 -20.52 -13.17
C ILE A 32 -1.53 -19.51 -14.18
N ASP A 33 -2.31 -19.23 -15.23
CA ASP A 33 -2.00 -18.15 -16.16
C ASP A 33 -2.40 -16.79 -15.52
N PRO A 34 -1.42 -15.95 -15.15
CA PRO A 34 -1.69 -14.68 -14.48
C PRO A 34 -2.33 -13.62 -15.40
N SER A 35 -2.38 -13.84 -16.71
CA SER A 35 -3.03 -12.95 -17.67
C SER A 35 -4.53 -13.21 -17.80
N VAL A 36 -5.03 -14.32 -17.27
CA VAL A 36 -6.46 -14.62 -17.23
C VAL A 36 -7.13 -13.87 -16.08
N ILE A 37 -7.92 -12.88 -16.44
CA ILE A 37 -8.61 -12.03 -15.47
C ILE A 37 -9.90 -12.70 -15.04
N SER A 38 -10.11 -12.84 -13.75
CA SER A 38 -11.29 -13.53 -13.21
C SER A 38 -11.88 -12.84 -11.98
N LYS A 39 -13.21 -12.73 -11.93
CA LYS A 39 -13.94 -12.25 -10.75
C LYS A 39 -13.77 -13.25 -9.60
N SER A 40 -13.48 -12.76 -8.40
CA SER A 40 -13.36 -13.60 -7.20
C SER A 40 -14.72 -14.20 -6.84
N LYS A 41 -14.76 -15.52 -6.63
CA LYS A 41 -16.03 -16.22 -6.31
C LYS A 41 -16.49 -15.96 -4.87
N SER A 42 -15.62 -16.18 -3.89
CA SER A 42 -15.96 -16.08 -2.46
C SER A 42 -15.44 -14.80 -1.78
N GLY A 43 -14.42 -14.17 -2.37
CA GLY A 43 -13.78 -12.97 -1.83
C GLY A 43 -14.37 -11.65 -2.35
N PHE A 44 -15.26 -11.69 -3.34
CA PHE A 44 -15.76 -10.48 -3.98
C PHE A 44 -16.46 -9.53 -3.00
N THR A 45 -17.28 -10.05 -2.11
CA THR A 45 -18.00 -9.27 -1.10
C THR A 45 -17.31 -9.29 0.27
N TYR A 46 -16.00 -9.52 0.32
CA TYR A 46 -15.26 -9.69 1.58
C TYR A 46 -15.48 -8.56 2.61
N PRO A 47 -15.52 -7.27 2.27
CA PRO A 47 -15.77 -6.20 3.24
C PRO A 47 -17.16 -6.26 3.90
N LEU A 48 -18.12 -6.92 3.25
CA LEU A 48 -19.49 -7.08 3.77
C LEU A 48 -19.69 -8.41 4.53
N GLN A 49 -18.68 -9.28 4.55
CA GLN A 49 -18.80 -10.58 5.22
C GLN A 49 -18.86 -10.42 6.73
N ARG A 50 -19.74 -11.22 7.35
CA ARG A 50 -19.95 -11.22 8.80
C ARG A 50 -19.42 -12.49 9.46
N ARG A 51 -19.10 -12.38 10.73
CA ARG A 51 -18.82 -13.49 11.63
C ARG A 51 -20.14 -14.09 12.13
N ARG A 52 -20.04 -15.21 12.86
CA ARG A 52 -21.22 -15.87 13.45
C ARG A 52 -21.97 -15.02 14.48
N ASP A 53 -21.28 -14.11 15.16
CA ASP A 53 -21.84 -13.16 16.10
C ASP A 53 -22.52 -11.94 15.46
N GLY A 54 -22.57 -11.89 14.12
CA GLY A 54 -23.15 -10.80 13.35
C GLY A 54 -22.20 -9.64 13.07
N SER A 55 -21.04 -9.54 13.73
CA SER A 55 -20.05 -8.50 13.47
C SER A 55 -19.40 -8.67 12.10
N TYR A 56 -18.97 -7.57 11.48
CA TYR A 56 -18.20 -7.62 10.23
C TYR A 56 -16.83 -8.29 10.47
N LYS A 57 -16.35 -9.04 9.46
CA LYS A 57 -14.98 -9.57 9.48
C LYS A 57 -13.95 -8.46 9.42
N VAL A 58 -14.19 -7.45 8.58
CA VAL A 58 -13.44 -6.20 8.51
C VAL A 58 -14.06 -5.22 9.51
N ARG A 59 -13.27 -4.77 10.47
CA ARG A 59 -13.74 -3.90 11.56
C ARG A 59 -13.74 -2.43 11.13
N ALA A 60 -14.54 -1.61 11.78
CA ALA A 60 -14.49 -0.16 11.63
C ALA A 60 -13.06 0.35 11.92
N GLY A 61 -12.56 1.28 11.11
CA GLY A 61 -11.20 1.81 11.21
C GLY A 61 -10.10 0.95 10.57
N GLU A 62 -10.37 -0.29 10.17
CA GLU A 62 -9.40 -1.18 9.54
C GLU A 62 -9.05 -0.68 8.12
N LEU A 63 -7.77 -0.73 7.74
CA LEU A 63 -7.31 -0.38 6.39
C LEU A 63 -7.23 -1.63 5.51
N ILE A 64 -7.94 -1.61 4.39
CA ILE A 64 -7.98 -2.69 3.41
C ILE A 64 -7.29 -2.26 2.12
N ARG A 65 -6.29 -3.01 1.69
CA ARG A 65 -5.61 -2.83 0.40
C ARG A 65 -6.35 -3.61 -0.69
N ILE A 66 -6.74 -2.91 -1.75
CA ILE A 66 -7.55 -3.51 -2.82
C ILE A 66 -6.64 -3.91 -4.00
N CYS A 67 -6.96 -5.05 -4.62
CA CYS A 67 -6.33 -5.55 -5.84
C CYS A 67 -4.81 -5.78 -5.73
N MET A 68 -4.35 -6.35 -4.61
CA MET A 68 -2.93 -6.70 -4.46
C MET A 68 -2.46 -7.80 -5.43
N THR A 69 -3.39 -8.57 -6.03
CA THR A 69 -3.11 -9.55 -7.08
C THR A 69 -3.69 -9.15 -8.44
N SER A 70 -3.86 -7.85 -8.65
CA SER A 70 -4.35 -7.26 -9.89
C SER A 70 -4.01 -5.77 -9.93
N ASP A 71 -4.73 -5.00 -10.74
CA ASP A 71 -4.76 -3.54 -10.73
C ASP A 71 -6.23 -3.07 -10.65
N PHE A 72 -6.51 -2.08 -9.80
CA PHE A 72 -7.89 -1.62 -9.59
C PHE A 72 -8.50 -0.99 -10.85
N LEU A 73 -7.69 -0.34 -11.68
CA LEU A 73 -8.13 0.32 -12.91
C LEU A 73 -7.91 -0.54 -14.17
N LEU A 74 -7.79 -1.87 -14.00
CA LEU A 74 -7.66 -2.81 -15.10
C LEU A 74 -8.90 -2.75 -16.00
N PRO A 75 -8.77 -2.59 -17.35
CA PRO A 75 -9.92 -2.49 -18.26
C PRO A 75 -10.85 -3.70 -18.22
N GLU A 76 -10.28 -4.90 -18.13
CA GLU A 76 -11.03 -6.16 -18.08
C GLU A 76 -11.93 -6.29 -16.84
N ALA A 77 -11.69 -5.47 -15.81
CA ALA A 77 -12.48 -5.42 -14.58
C ALA A 77 -13.60 -4.36 -14.62
N ASP A 78 -13.73 -3.59 -15.72
CA ASP A 78 -14.74 -2.55 -15.85
C ASP A 78 -16.18 -3.06 -15.58
N PRO A 79 -16.59 -4.25 -16.01
CA PRO A 79 -17.92 -4.77 -15.72
C PRO A 79 -18.20 -5.04 -14.23
N TRP A 80 -17.16 -5.19 -13.42
CA TRP A 80 -17.29 -5.53 -11.99
C TRP A 80 -17.01 -4.35 -11.05
N ARG A 81 -16.32 -3.32 -11.54
CA ARG A 81 -15.89 -2.18 -10.72
C ARG A 81 -17.05 -1.38 -10.10
N PRO A 82 -18.18 -1.15 -10.79
CA PRO A 82 -19.32 -0.47 -10.17
C PRO A 82 -19.82 -1.18 -8.90
N GLU A 83 -19.91 -2.51 -8.92
CA GLU A 83 -20.31 -3.30 -7.76
C GLU A 83 -19.27 -3.20 -6.60
N VAL A 84 -17.98 -3.07 -6.93
CA VAL A 84 -16.93 -2.85 -5.93
C VAL A 84 -17.07 -1.46 -5.29
N TRP A 85 -17.38 -0.43 -6.08
CA TRP A 85 -17.68 0.90 -5.54
C TRP A 85 -18.90 0.90 -4.63
N ASP A 86 -19.94 0.14 -4.97
CA ASP A 86 -21.12 -0.03 -4.11
C ASP A 86 -20.78 -0.70 -2.77
N ILE A 87 -19.86 -1.66 -2.78
CA ILE A 87 -19.37 -2.29 -1.55
C ILE A 87 -18.58 -1.30 -0.69
N ILE A 88 -17.71 -0.48 -1.30
CA ILE A 88 -16.95 0.55 -0.60
C ILE A 88 -17.91 1.59 0.03
N ARG A 89 -18.94 2.02 -0.71
CA ARG A 89 -19.97 2.96 -0.23
C ARG A 89 -20.74 2.43 0.97
N GLN A 90 -20.99 1.11 1.05
CA GLN A 90 -21.65 0.47 2.18
C GLN A 90 -20.77 0.36 3.43
N ARG A 91 -19.47 0.64 3.33
CA ARG A 91 -18.49 0.54 4.42
C ARG A 91 -17.72 1.86 4.59
N PRO A 92 -18.41 2.97 4.89
CA PRO A 92 -17.77 4.27 5.13
C PRO A 92 -16.95 4.28 6.44
N ASP A 93 -17.08 3.24 7.25
CA ASP A 93 -16.34 2.95 8.47
C ASP A 93 -14.97 2.28 8.23
N VAL A 94 -14.66 1.86 6.99
CA VAL A 94 -13.44 1.14 6.62
C VAL A 94 -12.57 2.01 5.73
N LYS A 95 -11.26 1.99 5.95
CA LYS A 95 -10.27 2.68 5.11
C LYS A 95 -9.90 1.81 3.91
N PHE A 96 -10.05 2.33 2.71
CA PHE A 96 -9.71 1.62 1.48
C PHE A 96 -8.49 2.22 0.80
N PHE A 97 -7.46 1.39 0.61
CA PHE A 97 -6.23 1.76 -0.08
C PHE A 97 -6.28 1.19 -1.50
N ILE A 98 -6.46 2.06 -2.48
CA ILE A 98 -6.49 1.73 -3.91
C ILE A 98 -5.12 2.01 -4.50
N LEU A 99 -4.55 1.04 -5.19
CA LEU A 99 -3.26 1.15 -5.87
C LEU A 99 -3.40 0.83 -7.34
N THR A 100 -2.80 1.67 -8.20
CA THR A 100 -2.83 1.45 -9.65
C THR A 100 -1.50 1.85 -10.32
N LYS A 101 -1.25 1.24 -11.48
CA LYS A 101 -0.25 1.68 -12.45
C LYS A 101 -0.87 2.37 -13.68
N ARG A 102 -2.21 2.60 -13.65
CA ARG A 102 -3.03 3.15 -14.73
C ARG A 102 -3.77 4.43 -14.31
N PRO A 103 -3.07 5.46 -13.76
CA PRO A 103 -3.77 6.66 -13.27
C PRO A 103 -4.50 7.45 -14.37
N GLU A 104 -4.14 7.26 -15.62
CA GLU A 104 -4.82 7.83 -16.79
C GLU A 104 -6.28 7.41 -16.89
N ARG A 105 -6.67 6.32 -16.21
CA ARG A 105 -8.04 5.81 -16.19
C ARG A 105 -8.88 6.26 -14.98
N PHE A 106 -8.36 7.10 -14.10
CA PHE A 106 -9.15 7.56 -12.95
C PHE A 106 -10.47 8.21 -13.41
N SER A 107 -10.44 9.11 -14.39
CA SER A 107 -11.65 9.82 -14.86
C SER A 107 -12.76 8.90 -15.39
N GLU A 108 -12.38 7.74 -15.94
CA GLU A 108 -13.33 6.76 -16.47
C GLU A 108 -13.86 5.78 -15.41
N CYS A 109 -13.06 5.55 -14.35
CA CYS A 109 -13.26 4.46 -13.40
C CYS A 109 -13.82 4.90 -12.05
N LEU A 110 -13.75 6.18 -11.72
CA LEU A 110 -14.34 6.72 -10.50
C LEU A 110 -15.87 6.75 -10.59
N PRO A 111 -16.61 6.53 -9.50
CA PRO A 111 -18.07 6.57 -9.53
C PRO A 111 -18.60 7.99 -9.74
N SER A 112 -19.80 8.11 -10.28
CA SER A 112 -20.40 9.42 -10.62
C SER A 112 -20.61 10.35 -9.42
N ASP A 113 -20.72 9.80 -8.22
CA ASP A 113 -20.85 10.51 -6.94
C ASP A 113 -19.51 10.68 -6.21
N TRP A 114 -18.38 10.52 -6.91
CA TRP A 114 -17.05 10.65 -6.32
C TRP A 114 -16.78 12.03 -5.73
N GLY A 115 -17.27 13.11 -6.37
CA GLY A 115 -17.08 14.50 -5.93
C GLY A 115 -15.59 14.85 -5.76
N ASP A 116 -15.25 15.42 -4.62
CA ASP A 116 -13.86 15.77 -4.26
C ASP A 116 -13.07 14.59 -3.67
N GLY A 117 -13.68 13.40 -3.67
CA GLY A 117 -13.11 12.17 -3.13
C GLY A 117 -13.81 11.69 -1.87
N TRP A 118 -13.98 10.37 -1.74
CA TRP A 118 -14.55 9.79 -0.53
C TRP A 118 -13.52 9.76 0.60
N HIS A 119 -13.90 10.26 1.78
CA HIS A 119 -13.02 10.43 2.94
C HIS A 119 -12.45 9.12 3.52
N ASN A 120 -13.01 7.99 3.15
CA ASN A 120 -12.52 6.68 3.55
C ASN A 120 -11.69 5.98 2.45
N VAL A 121 -11.36 6.68 1.36
CA VAL A 121 -10.59 6.11 0.24
C VAL A 121 -9.32 6.91 0.00
N MET A 122 -8.19 6.21 -0.03
CA MET A 122 -6.89 6.74 -0.46
C MET A 122 -6.55 6.24 -1.86
N LEU A 123 -6.33 7.14 -2.80
CA LEU A 123 -5.82 6.82 -4.12
C LEU A 123 -4.29 6.81 -4.12
N ASN A 124 -3.72 5.75 -4.69
CA ASN A 124 -2.28 5.60 -4.77
C ASN A 124 -1.85 5.18 -6.17
N VAL A 125 -0.67 5.66 -6.57
CA VAL A 125 -0.01 5.23 -7.81
C VAL A 125 1.33 4.59 -7.52
N THR A 126 1.69 3.59 -8.33
CA THR A 126 3.03 2.99 -8.25
C THR A 126 4.03 3.85 -8.97
N CYS A 127 5.15 4.19 -8.32
CA CYS A 127 6.26 4.99 -8.85
C CYS A 127 7.56 4.19 -8.71
N GLU A 128 7.77 3.24 -9.58
CA GLU A 128 8.90 2.32 -9.50
C GLU A 128 10.27 2.94 -9.81
N ASN A 129 10.28 4.09 -10.50
CA ASN A 129 11.44 4.92 -10.84
C ASN A 129 11.00 6.36 -11.14
N GLN A 130 11.97 7.27 -11.42
CA GLN A 130 11.68 8.69 -11.67
C GLN A 130 10.79 8.91 -12.90
N ARG A 131 10.99 8.13 -13.97
CA ARG A 131 10.16 8.24 -15.17
C ARG A 131 8.68 8.01 -14.82
N ARG A 132 8.38 6.95 -14.08
CA ARG A 132 7.00 6.62 -13.68
C ARG A 132 6.44 7.60 -12.65
N ALA A 133 7.28 8.12 -11.78
CA ALA A 133 6.89 9.21 -10.87
C ALA A 133 6.46 10.45 -11.66
N ASN A 134 7.27 10.88 -12.65
CA ASN A 134 6.96 12.04 -13.49
C ASN A 134 5.68 11.86 -14.34
N GLU A 135 5.39 10.62 -14.77
CA GLU A 135 4.19 10.31 -15.54
C GLU A 135 2.93 10.25 -14.65
N ARG A 136 3.03 9.62 -13.46
CA ARG A 136 1.84 9.21 -12.68
C ARG A 136 1.47 10.15 -11.54
N ILE A 137 2.45 10.80 -10.89
CA ILE A 137 2.16 11.73 -9.79
C ILE A 137 1.31 12.93 -10.26
N PRO A 138 1.60 13.59 -11.38
CA PRO A 138 0.74 14.69 -11.87
C PRO A 138 -0.71 14.24 -12.13
N LEU A 139 -0.91 13.04 -12.68
CA LEU A 139 -2.26 12.49 -12.92
C LEU A 139 -3.00 12.19 -11.61
N LEU A 140 -2.29 11.67 -10.60
CA LEU A 140 -2.86 11.47 -9.27
C LEU A 140 -3.27 12.80 -8.63
N LEU A 141 -2.43 13.81 -8.72
CA LEU A 141 -2.70 15.14 -8.13
C LEU A 141 -3.83 15.89 -8.87
N ALA A 142 -3.98 15.66 -10.17
CA ALA A 142 -5.08 16.22 -10.95
C ALA A 142 -6.43 15.52 -10.68
N THR A 143 -6.40 14.35 -10.05
CA THR A 143 -7.62 13.60 -9.70
C THR A 143 -8.14 14.09 -8.34
N PRO A 144 -9.41 14.50 -8.22
CA PRO A 144 -10.00 14.81 -6.92
C PRO A 144 -9.88 13.60 -5.99
N ALA A 145 -9.39 13.79 -4.77
CA ALA A 145 -9.30 12.74 -3.77
C ALA A 145 -9.12 13.34 -2.38
N ALA A 146 -9.73 12.75 -1.36
CA ALA A 146 -9.50 13.14 0.02
C ALA A 146 -8.10 12.77 0.49
N HIS A 147 -7.61 11.59 0.07
CA HIS A 147 -6.29 11.08 0.46
C HIS A 147 -5.50 10.57 -0.74
N ARG A 148 -4.21 10.89 -0.79
CA ARG A 148 -3.30 10.47 -1.85
C ARG A 148 -1.99 9.92 -1.27
N GLY A 149 -1.49 8.85 -1.90
CA GLY A 149 -0.19 8.29 -1.59
C GLY A 149 0.52 7.78 -2.83
N ILE A 150 1.79 7.45 -2.68
CA ILE A 150 2.56 6.77 -3.73
C ILE A 150 3.23 5.51 -3.19
N MET A 151 3.43 4.54 -4.08
CA MET A 151 4.14 3.31 -3.77
C MET A 151 5.34 3.12 -4.70
N CYS A 152 6.54 3.28 -4.16
CA CYS A 152 7.81 2.93 -4.81
C CYS A 152 8.12 1.44 -4.53
N ALA A 153 7.23 0.56 -4.98
CA ALA A 153 7.39 -0.89 -4.85
C ALA A 153 6.78 -1.60 -6.09
N PRO A 154 7.66 -2.19 -6.95
CA PRO A 154 9.08 -2.38 -6.75
C PRO A 154 9.88 -1.08 -6.91
N PHE A 155 10.90 -0.86 -6.06
CA PHE A 155 11.79 0.29 -6.16
C PHE A 155 13.02 -0.09 -7.00
N ILE A 156 12.97 0.19 -8.30
CA ILE A 156 13.96 -0.25 -9.31
C ILE A 156 14.77 0.91 -9.92
N GLY A 157 14.56 2.11 -9.45
CA GLY A 157 15.27 3.33 -9.80
C GLY A 157 14.97 4.42 -8.78
N SER A 158 15.87 5.40 -8.60
CA SER A 158 15.64 6.50 -7.68
C SER A 158 14.36 7.27 -8.04
N VAL A 159 13.65 7.75 -7.01
CA VAL A 159 12.48 8.62 -7.12
C VAL A 159 12.68 9.83 -6.23
N SER A 160 12.42 11.00 -6.78
CA SER A 160 12.24 12.25 -6.08
C SER A 160 10.82 12.75 -6.36
N VAL A 161 10.03 12.91 -5.33
CA VAL A 161 8.67 13.46 -5.43
C VAL A 161 8.76 14.94 -5.81
N GLU A 162 9.73 15.63 -5.24
CA GLU A 162 9.96 17.06 -5.51
C GLU A 162 10.28 17.34 -6.99
N LYS A 163 10.98 16.42 -7.67
CA LYS A 163 11.22 16.53 -9.13
C LYS A 163 9.97 16.25 -9.96
N ALA A 164 9.10 15.32 -9.52
CA ALA A 164 7.90 14.95 -10.24
C ALA A 164 6.76 15.96 -10.06
N ALA A 165 6.63 16.53 -8.87
CA ALA A 165 5.60 17.49 -8.50
C ALA A 165 6.09 18.37 -7.34
N PRO A 166 6.77 19.49 -7.63
CA PRO A 166 7.36 20.34 -6.62
C PRO A 166 6.35 20.81 -5.57
N GLY A 167 6.71 20.68 -4.30
CA GLY A 167 5.92 21.14 -3.17
C GLY A 167 4.62 20.37 -2.93
N SER A 168 4.42 19.19 -3.52
CA SER A 168 3.20 18.38 -3.34
C SER A 168 3.27 17.44 -2.14
N LEU A 169 4.47 17.09 -1.66
CA LEU A 169 4.66 16.15 -0.58
C LEU A 169 4.30 16.78 0.78
N GLY A 170 3.57 16.07 1.62
CA GLY A 170 3.18 16.49 2.97
C GLY A 170 2.14 17.61 3.04
N LYS A 171 1.53 17.99 1.92
CA LYS A 171 0.47 19.02 1.87
C LYS A 171 -0.91 18.39 2.04
N PRO A 172 -1.93 19.13 2.53
CA PRO A 172 -3.30 18.60 2.67
C PRO A 172 -3.87 18.04 1.37
N ASP A 173 -3.65 18.73 0.24
CA ASP A 173 -4.15 18.27 -1.08
C ASP A 173 -3.05 17.56 -1.90
N GLY A 174 -1.99 17.13 -1.27
CA GLY A 174 -0.82 16.53 -1.89
C GLY A 174 -0.68 15.05 -1.56
N ILE A 175 0.58 14.62 -1.47
CA ILE A 175 0.94 13.24 -1.17
C ILE A 175 1.21 13.12 0.34
N GLU A 176 0.40 12.35 1.05
CA GLU A 176 0.46 12.19 2.51
C GLU A 176 1.37 11.04 2.92
N GLN A 177 1.48 10.01 2.06
CA GLN A 177 2.21 8.79 2.38
C GLN A 177 3.02 8.28 1.20
N VAL A 178 4.23 7.81 1.51
CA VAL A 178 5.11 7.10 0.58
C VAL A 178 5.40 5.71 1.14
N ILE A 179 5.24 4.69 0.30
CA ILE A 179 5.64 3.32 0.63
C ILE A 179 6.77 2.92 -0.30
N ALA A 180 7.87 2.38 0.24
CA ALA A 180 9.01 1.91 -0.55
C ALA A 180 9.30 0.43 -0.27
N GLY A 181 9.70 -0.31 -1.31
CA GLY A 181 10.06 -1.71 -1.19
C GLY A 181 10.75 -2.26 -2.44
N GLY A 182 11.77 -3.10 -2.27
CA GLY A 182 12.47 -3.74 -3.38
C GLY A 182 11.72 -4.93 -3.97
N GLU A 183 12.22 -5.46 -5.08
CA GLU A 183 11.70 -6.68 -5.71
C GLU A 183 12.05 -7.93 -4.92
N ASN A 184 11.14 -8.90 -4.96
CA ASN A 184 11.32 -10.21 -4.34
C ASN A 184 11.44 -11.30 -5.40
N TYR A 185 11.85 -12.50 -4.95
CA TYR A 185 11.95 -13.72 -5.73
C TYR A 185 13.10 -13.74 -6.74
N ALA A 186 13.09 -14.74 -7.64
CA ALA A 186 14.13 -14.92 -8.64
C ALA A 186 14.12 -13.77 -9.66
N GLY A 187 15.31 -13.29 -10.03
CA GLY A 187 15.46 -12.20 -10.99
C GLY A 187 15.27 -10.80 -10.42
N ALA A 188 15.10 -10.67 -9.10
CA ALA A 188 14.90 -9.38 -8.45
C ALA A 188 16.04 -8.39 -8.76
N ARG A 189 15.68 -7.23 -9.28
CA ARG A 189 16.61 -6.11 -9.54
C ARG A 189 17.05 -5.50 -8.22
N PRO A 190 18.24 -4.90 -8.17
CA PRO A 190 18.75 -4.28 -6.95
C PRO A 190 17.88 -3.10 -6.51
N CYS A 191 17.55 -3.06 -5.21
CA CYS A 191 17.10 -1.86 -4.52
C CYS A 191 18.30 -1.22 -3.83
N HIS A 192 18.53 0.06 -4.04
CA HIS A 192 19.68 0.78 -3.49
C HIS A 192 19.29 1.56 -2.24
N TYR A 193 20.08 1.41 -1.18
CA TYR A 193 19.92 2.16 0.07
C TYR A 193 19.87 3.68 -0.18
N GLU A 194 20.71 4.19 -1.09
CA GLU A 194 20.81 5.61 -1.40
C GLU A 194 19.50 6.18 -2.00
N TRP A 195 18.77 5.38 -2.76
CA TRP A 195 17.47 5.80 -3.30
C TRP A 195 16.44 5.96 -2.19
N VAL A 196 16.42 5.00 -1.24
CA VAL A 196 15.50 5.06 -0.09
C VAL A 196 15.89 6.22 0.84
N ARG A 197 17.20 6.43 1.06
CA ARG A 197 17.72 7.53 1.88
C ARG A 197 17.36 8.90 1.31
N GLN A 198 17.46 9.08 -0.01
CA GLN A 198 17.04 10.31 -0.67
C GLN A 198 15.54 10.57 -0.47
N LEU A 199 14.72 9.56 -0.73
CA LEU A 199 13.26 9.64 -0.57
C LEU A 199 12.87 9.88 0.89
N HIS A 200 13.58 9.26 1.84
CA HIS A 200 13.42 9.51 3.27
C HIS A 200 13.70 10.97 3.64
N ALA A 201 14.77 11.57 3.10
CA ALA A 201 15.09 12.97 3.38
C ALA A 201 13.99 13.92 2.88
N GLU A 202 13.41 13.65 1.71
CA GLU A 202 12.26 14.41 1.19
C GLU A 202 11.03 14.27 2.10
N CYS A 203 10.72 13.04 2.54
CA CYS A 203 9.59 12.78 3.42
C CYS A 203 9.75 13.45 4.81
N VAL A 204 10.95 13.40 5.38
CA VAL A 204 11.25 14.08 6.66
C VAL A 204 11.08 15.59 6.52
N ALA A 205 11.63 16.19 5.45
CA ALA A 205 11.55 17.63 5.21
C ALA A 205 10.09 18.11 5.00
N ALA A 206 9.24 17.26 4.46
CA ALA A 206 7.84 17.55 4.15
C ALA A 206 6.84 17.07 5.23
N ASP A 207 7.32 16.46 6.31
CA ASP A 207 6.49 15.82 7.34
C ASP A 207 5.47 14.80 6.77
N ALA A 208 5.89 14.06 5.72
CA ALA A 208 5.11 13.01 5.09
C ALA A 208 5.59 11.63 5.56
N THR A 209 4.68 10.68 5.73
CA THR A 209 5.04 9.33 6.18
C THR A 209 5.83 8.57 5.10
N LEU A 210 6.96 7.97 5.48
CA LEU A 210 7.67 6.96 4.68
C LEU A 210 7.65 5.61 5.38
N ALA A 211 7.05 4.62 4.71
CA ALA A 211 7.09 3.23 5.12
C ALA A 211 8.05 2.44 4.20
N PHE A 212 9.27 2.20 4.63
CA PHE A 212 10.19 1.29 3.94
C PHE A 212 9.90 -0.15 4.38
N ILE A 213 9.06 -0.86 3.60
CA ILE A 213 8.46 -2.13 4.03
C ILE A 213 9.37 -3.35 3.85
N GLU A 214 10.26 -3.35 2.85
CA GLU A 214 11.18 -4.45 2.56
C GLU A 214 12.32 -3.99 1.63
N THR A 215 13.52 -4.54 1.86
CA THR A 215 14.71 -4.25 1.04
C THR A 215 14.63 -4.89 -0.35
N GLY A 216 13.78 -5.89 -0.54
CA GLY A 216 13.85 -6.81 -1.66
C GLY A 216 14.92 -7.89 -1.49
N SER A 217 14.96 -8.82 -2.44
CA SER A 217 15.92 -9.96 -2.40
C SER A 217 17.34 -9.52 -2.67
N THR A 218 17.54 -8.45 -3.44
CA THR A 218 18.86 -7.89 -3.78
C THR A 218 18.91 -6.44 -3.30
N PHE A 219 19.76 -6.16 -2.35
CA PHE A 219 19.90 -4.83 -1.74
C PHE A 219 21.35 -4.33 -1.86
N VAL A 220 21.52 -3.09 -2.26
CA VAL A 220 22.83 -2.47 -2.41
C VAL A 220 23.00 -1.35 -1.39
N LYS A 221 24.09 -1.40 -0.62
CA LYS A 221 24.47 -0.37 0.33
C LYS A 221 26.00 -0.24 0.38
N ASP A 222 26.49 0.98 0.37
CA ASP A 222 27.95 1.29 0.45
C ASP A 222 28.78 0.51 -0.59
N GLY A 223 28.27 0.40 -1.82
CA GLY A 223 28.90 -0.35 -2.92
C GLY A 223 28.88 -1.86 -2.77
N ARG A 224 28.27 -2.41 -1.74
CA ARG A 224 28.14 -3.86 -1.51
C ARG A 224 26.75 -4.35 -1.85
N THR A 225 26.65 -5.51 -2.48
CA THR A 225 25.39 -6.18 -2.78
C THR A 225 25.11 -7.26 -1.74
N TYR A 226 23.91 -7.21 -1.19
CA TYR A 226 23.40 -8.17 -0.22
C TYR A 226 22.26 -8.98 -0.83
N HIS A 227 22.30 -10.30 -0.69
CA HIS A 227 21.22 -11.19 -1.10
C HIS A 227 20.45 -11.65 0.12
N LEU A 228 19.23 -11.14 0.27
CA LEU A 228 18.39 -11.32 1.45
C LEU A 228 17.26 -12.31 1.13
N ARG A 229 17.34 -13.52 1.67
CA ARG A 229 16.33 -14.57 1.43
C ARG A 229 15.19 -14.48 2.41
N GLY A 230 13.96 -14.44 1.88
CA GLY A 230 12.73 -14.45 2.67
C GLY A 230 12.29 -13.06 3.14
N LYS A 231 10.97 -12.85 3.08
CA LYS A 231 10.35 -11.55 3.37
C LYS A 231 10.60 -11.04 4.79
N ASN A 232 10.66 -11.94 5.78
CA ASN A 232 10.90 -11.53 7.16
C ASN A 232 12.26 -10.85 7.31
N LEU A 233 13.33 -11.43 6.73
CA LEU A 233 14.66 -10.84 6.77
C LEU A 233 14.70 -9.51 6.00
N GLN A 234 14.04 -9.43 4.85
CA GLN A 234 13.98 -8.20 4.05
C GLN A 234 13.27 -7.06 4.81
N SER A 235 12.15 -7.35 5.45
CA SER A 235 11.42 -6.39 6.28
C SER A 235 12.22 -6.00 7.52
N GLU A 236 12.91 -6.94 8.16
CA GLU A 236 13.78 -6.68 9.31
C GLU A 236 14.92 -5.73 8.94
N GLN A 237 15.59 -5.96 7.81
CA GLN A 237 16.67 -5.11 7.36
C GLN A 237 16.18 -3.73 6.91
N ALA A 238 14.99 -3.64 6.31
CA ALA A 238 14.36 -2.36 6.00
C ALA A 238 14.09 -1.56 7.29
N TRP A 239 13.60 -2.20 8.34
CA TRP A 239 13.41 -1.56 9.64
C TRP A 239 14.73 -1.13 10.27
N LYS A 240 15.72 -2.02 10.33
CA LYS A 240 17.06 -1.74 10.89
C LYS A 240 17.84 -0.68 10.11
N SER A 241 17.41 -0.33 8.89
CA SER A 241 18.03 0.76 8.13
C SER A 241 17.85 2.14 8.76
N GLY A 242 16.85 2.30 9.65
CA GLY A 242 16.50 3.58 10.25
C GLY A 242 15.80 4.56 9.28
N LEU A 243 15.37 4.07 8.10
CA LEU A 243 14.74 4.90 7.05
C LEU A 243 13.22 4.89 7.13
N GLN A 244 12.64 4.53 8.27
CA GLN A 244 11.24 4.75 8.55
C GLN A 244 11.02 6.21 8.99
N HIS A 245 9.96 6.82 8.52
CA HIS A 245 9.55 8.13 9.01
C HIS A 245 8.03 8.15 9.22
N ARG A 246 7.62 8.50 10.44
CA ARG A 246 6.23 8.76 10.77
C ARG A 246 6.00 10.27 10.69
N GLY A 247 5.45 10.71 9.57
CA GLY A 247 5.05 12.09 9.36
C GLY A 247 3.71 12.41 10.00
N ARG A 248 3.10 13.50 9.54
CA ARG A 248 1.77 13.93 9.98
C ARG A 248 0.77 12.79 9.90
N GLN A 249 -0.05 12.66 10.92
CA GLN A 249 -1.13 11.69 10.93
C GLN A 249 -2.15 12.01 9.83
N ILE A 250 -2.53 10.98 9.07
CA ILE A 250 -3.61 11.08 8.09
C ILE A 250 -4.93 11.03 8.85
N GLU A 251 -5.70 12.09 8.74
CA GLU A 251 -6.99 12.23 9.41
C GLU A 251 -8.10 11.70 8.51
N TRP A 252 -8.62 10.53 8.86
CA TRP A 252 -9.72 9.89 8.15
C TRP A 252 -11.06 10.31 8.77
N ASP A 253 -11.94 10.86 7.97
CA ASP A 253 -13.33 11.10 8.38
C ASP A 253 -14.16 9.84 8.12
N LEU A 254 -14.15 8.92 9.09
CA LEU A 254 -14.89 7.67 9.02
C LEU A 254 -16.28 7.86 9.64
N ARG A 255 -17.27 7.29 8.95
CA ARG A 255 -18.67 7.38 9.36
C ARG A 255 -19.27 5.99 9.51
N ASP A 256 -20.30 5.87 10.33
CA ASP A 256 -21.12 4.67 10.32
C ASP A 256 -22.01 4.61 9.05
N PRO A 257 -22.70 3.50 8.77
CA PRO A 257 -23.58 3.41 7.60
C PRO A 257 -24.76 4.40 7.59
N LEU A 258 -25.04 5.07 8.70
CA LEU A 258 -26.05 6.11 8.81
C LEU A 258 -25.45 7.52 8.64
N GLY A 259 -24.14 7.61 8.43
CA GLY A 259 -23.41 8.87 8.28
C GLY A 259 -23.01 9.55 9.60
N LEU A 260 -23.15 8.87 10.74
CA LEU A 260 -22.77 9.40 12.04
C LEU A 260 -21.27 9.19 12.30
N GLU A 261 -20.69 10.08 13.09
CA GLU A 261 -19.31 9.96 13.54
C GLU A 261 -19.13 8.73 14.43
N ILE A 262 -18.05 7.98 14.19
CA ILE A 262 -17.70 6.81 14.97
C ILE A 262 -16.75 7.23 16.07
N PRO A 263 -17.08 6.98 17.36
CA PRO A 263 -16.15 7.24 18.46
C PRO A 263 -14.81 6.58 18.24
N SER A 264 -13.71 7.29 18.50
CA SER A 264 -12.36 6.75 18.33
C SER A 264 -12.09 5.45 19.11
N SER A 265 -12.80 5.25 20.23
CA SER A 265 -12.75 4.03 21.03
C SER A 265 -13.36 2.80 20.33
N GLU A 266 -14.20 3.00 19.33
CA GLU A 266 -14.83 1.93 18.53
C GLU A 266 -14.05 1.63 17.24
N LEU A 267 -13.15 2.52 16.84
CA LEU A 267 -12.28 2.30 15.69
C LEU A 267 -11.19 1.30 16.05
N TRP A 268 -10.99 0.35 15.16
CA TRP A 268 -9.90 -0.60 15.31
C TRP A 268 -8.55 0.10 15.16
N ASP A 269 -7.77 0.06 16.23
CA ASP A 269 -6.38 0.47 16.23
C ASP A 269 -5.52 -0.80 15.98
N PRO A 270 -4.79 -0.88 14.86
CA PRO A 270 -3.93 -2.01 14.62
C PRO A 270 -2.86 -2.09 15.70
N PRO A 271 -2.63 -3.30 16.25
CA PRO A 271 -1.52 -3.47 17.18
C PRO A 271 -0.24 -3.02 16.51
N TYR A 272 0.44 -2.05 17.13
CA TYR A 272 1.67 -1.50 16.63
C TYR A 272 2.77 -2.57 16.65
N TYR A 273 3.33 -2.89 15.49
CA TYR A 273 4.43 -3.84 15.37
C TYR A 273 5.75 -3.07 15.39
N GLU A 274 6.53 -3.28 16.43
CA GLU A 274 7.89 -2.77 16.55
C GLU A 274 8.92 -3.88 16.40
N TRP A 275 10.12 -3.52 16.00
CA TRP A 275 11.29 -4.38 16.13
C TRP A 275 11.93 -4.15 17.50
N CYS A 276 12.12 -5.22 18.27
CA CYS A 276 12.84 -5.11 19.54
C CYS A 276 14.32 -4.82 19.26
N GLU A 277 14.82 -3.69 19.71
CA GLU A 277 16.22 -3.31 19.55
C GLU A 277 17.16 -4.31 20.25
N THR A 278 16.71 -4.93 21.35
CA THR A 278 17.49 -5.88 22.13
C THR A 278 17.57 -7.28 21.51
N CYS A 279 16.46 -7.82 21.00
CA CYS A 279 16.42 -9.20 20.46
C CYS A 279 16.17 -9.27 18.94
N GLY A 280 15.91 -8.16 18.27
CA GLY A 280 15.67 -8.09 16.84
C GLY A 280 14.36 -8.76 16.38
N SER A 281 13.48 -9.15 17.28
CA SER A 281 12.22 -9.79 16.94
C SER A 281 11.14 -8.77 16.65
N LYS A 282 10.36 -9.00 15.57
CA LYS A 282 9.14 -8.25 15.31
C LYS A 282 8.06 -8.72 16.26
N PHE A 283 7.44 -7.80 16.99
CA PHE A 283 6.46 -8.14 18.02
C PHE A 283 5.32 -7.11 18.07
N ILE A 284 4.20 -7.54 18.64
CA ILE A 284 3.19 -6.63 19.15
C ILE A 284 3.70 -6.15 20.52
N CYS A 285 3.82 -4.85 20.69
CA CYS A 285 4.41 -4.28 21.92
C CYS A 285 3.51 -4.52 23.13
N ASN A 286 3.74 -5.65 23.83
CA ASN A 286 3.04 -6.03 25.07
C ASN A 286 4.01 -6.17 26.27
N GLY A 287 5.23 -5.66 26.13
CA GLY A 287 6.32 -5.88 27.09
C GLY A 287 7.10 -7.17 26.83
N CYS A 288 8.40 -7.12 26.95
CA CYS A 288 9.34 -8.25 26.75
C CYS A 288 10.00 -8.68 28.05
N VAL A 289 10.08 -10.00 28.31
CA VAL A 289 10.72 -10.54 29.50
C VAL A 289 12.23 -10.20 29.55
N ARG A 290 12.91 -10.13 28.40
CA ARG A 290 14.33 -9.77 28.31
C ARG A 290 14.58 -8.27 28.34
N CYS A 291 13.79 -7.49 27.65
CA CYS A 291 13.94 -6.05 27.57
C CYS A 291 12.80 -5.29 28.26
N GLY A 292 11.83 -6.00 28.85
CA GLY A 292 10.65 -5.41 29.47
C GLY A 292 9.61 -4.87 28.48
N LEU A 293 9.82 -5.03 27.16
CA LEU A 293 9.00 -4.37 26.14
C LEU A 293 8.11 -5.32 25.34
N CYS A 294 8.49 -6.56 25.05
CA CYS A 294 7.74 -7.40 24.12
C CYS A 294 7.13 -8.69 24.67
N GLY A 295 7.46 -9.12 25.89
CA GLY A 295 6.88 -10.33 26.53
C GLY A 295 7.16 -11.67 25.86
N ARG A 296 8.11 -11.73 24.91
CA ARG A 296 8.39 -12.93 24.08
C ARG A 296 9.78 -13.53 24.26
N CYS A 297 10.58 -13.02 25.16
CA CYS A 297 11.93 -13.55 25.41
C CYS A 297 12.05 -14.25 26.74
#